data_cdf909b7800e5ce7e58f4466dec4260e
#
_entry.id   cdf909b7800e5ce7e58f4466dec4260e
#
_cell.length_a   1.000
_cell.length_b   1.000
_cell.length_c   1.000
_cell.angle_alpha   90.00
_cell.angle_beta   90.00
_cell.angle_gamma   90.00
#
_symmetry.space_group_name_H-M   'P 1'
#
loop_
_entity.id
_entity.type
_entity.pdbx_description
1 polymer ?
#
loop_
_entity_poly.entity_id
_entity_poly.type
_entity_poly.pdbx_seq_one_letter_code
_entity_poly.pdbx_strand_id
1 'polypeptide(L)'
;MNVAVRLKAAAVWLCRIGHSRGFGIQSPTDYWMVRYVINEHWPYYQYETLGRHDDWLTRKMGRLCFRLANWLQPSVVESRDYRNYLQAGCRKTVFGESSELVVMPLENCSQDRLSYIYNKVSPRSVLVVTGISKVRRLWRQIVDDERTGITFDLYYCGIVMFDKKRHKRNYIVNF
;
A
#
# COMPACT_ATOMS: atom_id res chain seq x y z
N MET A 1 -16.62 4.45 15.63
CA MET A 1 -15.21 4.89 15.69
C MET A 1 -15.01 5.79 16.89
N ASN A 2 -14.06 5.46 17.78
CA ASN A 2 -13.75 6.23 19.01
C ASN A 2 -13.28 7.65 18.64
N VAL A 3 -13.65 8.66 19.45
CA VAL A 3 -13.30 10.08 19.26
C VAL A 3 -11.78 10.27 19.14
N ALA A 4 -11.00 9.58 19.97
CA ALA A 4 -9.53 9.63 19.92
C ALA A 4 -8.96 9.18 18.55
N VAL A 5 -9.54 8.16 17.94
CA VAL A 5 -9.12 7.68 16.61
C VAL A 5 -9.45 8.72 15.53
N ARG A 6 -10.60 9.40 15.64
CA ARG A 6 -10.99 10.49 14.73
C ARG A 6 -10.02 11.67 14.81
N LEU A 7 -9.72 12.11 16.03
CA LEU A 7 -8.80 13.21 16.27
C LEU A 7 -7.41 12.90 15.75
N LYS A 8 -6.90 11.69 16.01
CA LYS A 8 -5.62 11.24 15.47
C LYS A 8 -5.62 11.22 13.94
N ALA A 9 -6.66 10.69 13.30
CA ALA A 9 -6.77 10.65 11.85
C ALA A 9 -6.81 12.05 11.24
N ALA A 10 -7.55 12.98 11.85
CA ALA A 10 -7.61 14.38 11.43
C ALA A 10 -6.25 15.08 11.58
N ALA A 11 -5.57 14.88 12.70
CA ALA A 11 -4.22 15.43 12.93
C ALA A 11 -3.22 14.93 11.88
N VAL A 12 -3.21 13.62 11.60
CA VAL A 12 -2.35 13.03 10.57
C VAL A 12 -2.66 13.63 9.20
N TRP A 13 -3.94 13.78 8.86
CA TRP A 13 -4.36 14.35 7.58
C TRP A 13 -3.92 15.82 7.45
N LEU A 14 -4.10 16.62 8.50
CA LEU A 14 -3.67 18.04 8.54
C LEU A 14 -2.15 18.17 8.40
N CYS A 15 -1.37 17.37 9.12
CA CYS A 15 0.09 17.37 9.02
C CYS A 15 0.61 16.99 7.62
N ARG A 16 -0.20 16.31 6.82
CA ARG A 16 0.17 15.84 5.48
C ARG A 16 -0.59 16.55 4.35
N ILE A 17 -1.27 17.65 4.64
CA ILE A 17 -2.13 18.34 3.65
C ILE A 17 -1.35 18.78 2.41
N GLY A 18 -0.09 19.17 2.56
CA GLY A 18 0.82 19.54 1.46
C GLY A 18 1.21 18.37 0.54
N HIS A 19 0.89 17.13 0.92
CA HIS A 19 1.16 15.91 0.14
C HIS A 19 -0.14 15.28 -0.40
N SER A 20 -1.19 16.07 -0.52
CA SER A 20 -2.50 15.59 -0.97
C SER A 20 -2.54 15.44 -2.48
N ARG A 21 -3.22 14.41 -2.96
CA ARG A 21 -3.56 14.19 -4.38
C ARG A 21 -2.38 14.23 -5.35
N GLY A 22 -1.17 13.91 -4.89
CA GLY A 22 0.03 13.91 -5.74
C GLY A 22 0.68 15.27 -5.93
N PHE A 23 0.31 16.28 -5.12
CA PHE A 23 0.97 17.58 -5.18
C PHE A 23 2.49 17.44 -4.99
N GLY A 24 3.27 18.07 -5.86
CA GLY A 24 4.75 18.01 -5.86
C GLY A 24 5.34 16.78 -6.55
N ILE A 25 4.55 15.84 -7.06
CA ILE A 25 5.03 14.68 -7.82
C ILE A 25 5.18 15.07 -9.29
N GLN A 26 6.43 15.14 -9.76
CA GLN A 26 6.75 15.51 -11.14
C GLN A 26 6.69 14.34 -12.13
N SER A 27 6.88 13.11 -11.64
CA SER A 27 6.81 11.90 -12.48
C SER A 27 5.35 11.64 -12.89
N PRO A 28 5.02 11.63 -14.19
CA PRO A 28 3.64 11.37 -14.64
C PRO A 28 3.10 10.01 -14.16
N THR A 29 3.94 8.98 -14.18
CA THR A 29 3.55 7.63 -13.74
C THR A 29 3.29 7.57 -12.24
N ASP A 30 4.12 8.25 -11.42
CA ASP A 30 3.94 8.26 -9.96
C ASP A 30 2.75 9.12 -9.57
N TYR A 31 2.56 10.25 -10.25
CA TYR A 31 1.37 11.08 -10.11
C TYR A 31 0.11 10.27 -10.43
N TRP A 32 0.13 9.53 -11.55
CA TRP A 32 -0.98 8.66 -11.95
C TRP A 32 -1.29 7.61 -10.87
N MET A 33 -0.24 6.95 -10.35
CA MET A 33 -0.38 5.96 -9.27
C MET A 33 -1.03 6.56 -8.02
N VAL A 34 -0.57 7.74 -7.61
CA VAL A 34 -1.15 8.42 -6.43
C VAL A 34 -2.59 8.85 -6.71
N ARG A 35 -2.87 9.41 -7.88
CA ARG A 35 -4.17 9.99 -8.20
C ARG A 35 -5.24 8.94 -8.44
N TYR A 36 -4.91 7.87 -9.17
CA TYR A 36 -5.88 6.93 -9.72
C TYR A 36 -5.84 5.53 -9.08
N VAL A 37 -4.87 5.26 -8.19
CA VAL A 37 -4.84 4.01 -7.44
C VAL A 37 -4.87 4.29 -5.94
N ILE A 38 -3.93 5.10 -5.42
CA ILE A 38 -3.82 5.32 -3.98
C ILE A 38 -4.98 6.17 -3.46
N ASN A 39 -5.23 7.32 -4.07
CA ASN A 39 -6.23 8.31 -3.65
C ASN A 39 -7.47 8.33 -4.56
N GLU A 40 -7.77 7.22 -5.21
CA GLU A 40 -8.99 7.10 -5.98
C GLU A 40 -10.23 7.09 -5.07
N HIS A 41 -11.25 7.81 -5.48
CA HIS A 41 -12.51 8.00 -4.73
C HIS A 41 -13.75 7.45 -5.46
N TRP A 42 -13.56 6.68 -6.54
CA TRP A 42 -14.68 6.11 -7.26
C TRP A 42 -15.49 5.18 -6.36
N PRO A 43 -16.84 5.26 -6.38
CA PRO A 43 -17.71 4.37 -5.63
C PRO A 43 -17.84 3.04 -6.38
N TYR A 44 -16.92 2.11 -6.15
CA TYR A 44 -17.06 0.76 -6.69
C TYR A 44 -18.27 0.06 -6.07
N TYR A 45 -19.06 -0.63 -6.86
CA TYR A 45 -20.23 -1.39 -6.39
C TYR A 45 -19.90 -2.36 -5.26
N GLN A 46 -18.73 -3.00 -5.34
CA GLN A 46 -18.26 -3.91 -4.29
C GLN A 46 -18.10 -3.22 -2.92
N TYR A 47 -17.92 -1.89 -2.86
CA TYR A 47 -17.77 -1.17 -1.59
C TYR A 47 -19.05 -1.11 -0.76
N GLU A 48 -20.21 -1.40 -1.34
CA GLU A 48 -21.49 -1.50 -0.60
C GLU A 48 -21.53 -2.72 0.32
N THR A 49 -20.85 -3.79 -0.07
CA THR A 49 -20.83 -5.07 0.66
C THR A 49 -19.50 -5.29 1.38
N LEU A 50 -18.38 -4.90 0.77
CA LEU A 50 -17.05 -5.08 1.34
C LEU A 50 -16.82 -4.21 2.57
N GLY A 51 -16.43 -4.86 3.67
CA GLY A 51 -16.04 -4.18 4.90
C GLY A 51 -17.18 -3.52 5.64
N ARG A 52 -18.42 -4.00 5.48
CA ARG A 52 -19.59 -3.45 6.16
C ARG A 52 -19.43 -3.45 7.68
N HIS A 53 -18.76 -4.47 8.22
CA HIS A 53 -18.49 -4.63 9.66
C HIS A 53 -17.07 -4.24 10.07
N ASP A 54 -16.22 -3.84 9.12
CA ASP A 54 -14.85 -3.46 9.41
C ASP A 54 -14.77 -2.09 10.09
N ASP A 55 -13.77 -1.92 10.93
CA ASP A 55 -13.44 -0.60 11.45
C ASP A 55 -12.95 0.33 10.32
N TRP A 56 -12.86 1.63 10.64
CA TRP A 56 -12.50 2.64 9.66
C TRP A 56 -11.14 2.39 8.98
N LEU A 57 -10.12 2.00 9.78
CA LEU A 57 -8.76 1.78 9.24
C LEU A 57 -8.70 0.52 8.39
N THR A 58 -9.28 -0.56 8.87
CA THR A 58 -9.37 -1.82 8.13
C THR A 58 -10.08 -1.62 6.79
N ARG A 59 -11.20 -0.90 6.78
CA ARG A 59 -11.93 -0.56 5.55
C ARG A 59 -11.10 0.32 4.60
N LYS A 60 -10.41 1.32 5.13
CA LYS A 60 -9.55 2.20 4.35
C LYS A 60 -8.42 1.43 3.69
N MET A 61 -7.73 0.60 4.45
CA MET A 61 -6.65 -0.26 3.96
C MET A 61 -7.16 -1.33 2.99
N GLY A 62 -8.29 -1.96 3.30
CA GLY A 62 -8.92 -2.93 2.42
C GLY A 62 -9.27 -2.35 1.06
N ARG A 63 -9.87 -1.15 1.01
CA ARG A 63 -10.16 -0.44 -0.25
C ARG A 63 -8.89 -0.11 -1.04
N LEU A 64 -7.79 0.22 -0.38
CA LEU A 64 -6.49 0.38 -1.05
C LEU A 64 -6.02 -0.96 -1.66
N CYS A 65 -6.10 -2.04 -0.90
CA CYS A 65 -5.76 -3.39 -1.38
C CYS A 65 -6.62 -3.81 -2.58
N PHE A 66 -7.93 -3.51 -2.55
CA PHE A 66 -8.83 -3.70 -3.69
C PHE A 66 -8.32 -2.98 -4.94
N ARG A 67 -8.01 -1.68 -4.83
CA ARG A 67 -7.55 -0.87 -5.96
C ARG A 67 -6.20 -1.34 -6.49
N LEU A 68 -5.28 -1.73 -5.61
CA LEU A 68 -3.98 -2.29 -6.00
C LEU A 68 -4.16 -3.62 -6.76
N ALA A 69 -5.02 -4.52 -6.28
CA ALA A 69 -5.32 -5.77 -6.97
C ALA A 69 -6.02 -5.52 -8.30
N ASN A 70 -6.96 -4.57 -8.35
CA ASN A 70 -7.66 -4.19 -9.58
C ASN A 70 -6.71 -3.59 -10.63
N TRP A 71 -5.76 -2.78 -10.21
CA TRP A 71 -4.76 -2.18 -11.10
C TRP A 71 -3.72 -3.18 -11.58
N LEU A 72 -3.16 -3.97 -10.66
CA LEU A 72 -2.04 -4.88 -10.95
C LEU A 72 -2.51 -6.17 -11.64
N GLN A 73 -3.75 -6.63 -11.36
CA GLN A 73 -4.31 -7.91 -11.82
C GLN A 73 -3.37 -9.09 -11.55
N PRO A 74 -2.93 -9.29 -10.30
CA PRO A 74 -1.95 -10.33 -9.98
C PRO A 74 -2.56 -11.73 -10.13
N SER A 75 -1.77 -12.68 -10.62
CA SER A 75 -2.16 -14.09 -10.67
C SER A 75 -2.15 -14.70 -9.27
N VAL A 76 -1.13 -14.36 -8.49
CA VAL A 76 -0.96 -14.84 -7.11
C VAL A 76 -0.73 -13.67 -6.18
N VAL A 77 -1.42 -13.69 -5.05
CA VAL A 77 -1.28 -12.69 -3.97
C VAL A 77 -0.85 -13.38 -2.69
N GLU A 78 0.18 -12.83 -2.06
CA GLU A 78 0.56 -13.23 -0.71
C GLU A 78 -0.03 -12.27 0.30
N SER A 79 -1.05 -12.69 1.02
CA SER A 79 -1.63 -11.93 2.12
C SER A 79 -2.38 -12.83 3.09
N ARG A 80 -2.28 -12.50 4.38
CA ARG A 80 -3.16 -13.04 5.42
C ARG A 80 -4.36 -12.13 5.65
N ASP A 81 -4.15 -10.82 5.52
CA ASP A 81 -5.15 -9.79 5.77
C ASP A 81 -5.78 -9.29 4.46
N TYR A 82 -6.93 -8.64 4.53
CA TYR A 82 -7.63 -8.01 3.40
C TYR A 82 -7.98 -8.93 2.22
N ARG A 83 -8.01 -10.26 2.43
CA ARG A 83 -8.23 -11.23 1.33
C ARG A 83 -9.51 -10.98 0.56
N ASN A 84 -10.61 -10.64 1.23
CA ASN A 84 -11.89 -10.34 0.59
C ASN A 84 -11.79 -9.14 -0.35
N TYR A 85 -11.06 -8.10 0.03
CA TYR A 85 -10.83 -6.92 -0.79
C TYR A 85 -9.91 -7.23 -1.99
N LEU A 86 -8.85 -7.99 -1.76
CA LEU A 86 -7.92 -8.40 -2.81
C LEU A 86 -8.62 -9.28 -3.85
N GLN A 87 -9.42 -10.25 -3.41
CA GLN A 87 -10.20 -11.12 -4.29
C GLN A 87 -11.28 -10.34 -5.07
N ALA A 88 -11.91 -9.36 -4.45
CA ALA A 88 -12.89 -8.52 -5.13
C ALA A 88 -12.24 -7.60 -6.19
N GLY A 89 -11.01 -7.14 -5.94
CA GLY A 89 -10.24 -6.33 -6.90
C GLY A 89 -9.72 -7.15 -8.08
N CYS A 90 -9.33 -8.39 -7.85
CA CYS A 90 -8.91 -9.33 -8.91
C CYS A 90 -9.53 -10.72 -8.67
N ARG A 91 -10.65 -11.01 -9.35
CA ARG A 91 -11.40 -12.25 -9.15
C ARG A 91 -10.62 -13.53 -9.49
N LYS A 92 -9.64 -13.42 -10.39
CA LYS A 92 -8.83 -14.55 -10.86
C LYS A 92 -7.63 -14.85 -9.94
N THR A 93 -7.35 -13.99 -8.98
CA THR A 93 -6.17 -14.17 -8.13
C THR A 93 -6.30 -15.39 -7.22
N VAL A 94 -5.19 -16.06 -7.01
CA VAL A 94 -5.04 -17.16 -6.05
C VAL A 94 -4.20 -16.68 -4.88
N PHE A 95 -4.50 -17.15 -3.67
CA PHE A 95 -3.72 -16.80 -2.49
C PHE A 95 -2.68 -17.86 -2.20
N GLY A 96 -1.43 -17.44 -2.16
CA GLY A 96 -0.28 -18.29 -1.90
C GLY A 96 0.98 -17.47 -1.75
N GLU A 97 2.12 -18.14 -1.73
CA GLU A 97 3.41 -17.48 -1.78
C GLU A 97 3.55 -16.76 -3.14
N SER A 98 3.83 -15.47 -3.11
CA SER A 98 3.88 -14.64 -4.30
C SER A 98 5.02 -13.63 -4.24
N SER A 99 5.45 -13.22 -5.44
CA SER A 99 6.27 -12.04 -5.63
C SER A 99 5.54 -10.93 -6.40
N GLU A 100 4.30 -11.16 -6.87
CA GLU A 100 3.57 -10.17 -7.67
C GLU A 100 2.96 -9.08 -6.78
N LEU A 101 2.14 -9.48 -5.82
CA LEU A 101 1.57 -8.60 -4.81
C LEU A 101 1.69 -9.25 -3.43
N VAL A 102 2.46 -8.62 -2.57
CA VAL A 102 2.66 -9.05 -1.18
C VAL A 102 2.06 -8.01 -0.26
N VAL A 103 1.19 -8.41 0.66
CA VAL A 103 0.61 -7.54 1.69
C VAL A 103 0.87 -8.14 3.05
N MET A 104 1.61 -7.43 3.89
CA MET A 104 2.03 -7.97 5.19
C MET A 104 2.19 -6.89 6.26
N PRO A 105 1.99 -7.22 7.55
CA PRO A 105 2.28 -6.32 8.64
C PRO A 105 3.79 -6.16 8.83
N LEU A 106 4.27 -4.91 8.92
CA LEU A 106 5.69 -4.62 9.07
C LEU A 106 6.22 -5.03 10.46
N GLU A 107 5.39 -5.02 11.48
CA GLU A 107 5.76 -5.41 12.85
C GLU A 107 6.28 -6.85 12.93
N ASN A 108 5.76 -7.73 12.07
CA ASN A 108 6.08 -9.16 12.04
C ASN A 108 7.11 -9.52 10.95
N CYS A 109 7.73 -8.51 10.33
CA CYS A 109 8.64 -8.72 9.22
C CYS A 109 10.08 -8.79 9.71
N SER A 110 10.70 -9.97 9.59
CA SER A 110 12.14 -10.14 9.82
C SER A 110 12.95 -9.65 8.62
N GLN A 111 14.24 -9.34 8.86
CA GLN A 111 15.18 -8.99 7.78
C GLN A 111 15.35 -10.13 6.77
N ASP A 112 15.34 -11.38 7.24
CA ASP A 112 15.41 -12.57 6.37
C ASP A 112 14.19 -12.63 5.45
N ARG A 113 13.00 -12.31 5.97
CA ARG A 113 11.77 -12.27 5.18
C ARG A 113 11.82 -11.17 4.11
N LEU A 114 12.30 -9.98 4.44
CA LEU A 114 12.49 -8.91 3.46
C LEU A 114 13.49 -9.31 2.38
N SER A 115 14.63 -9.87 2.77
CA SER A 115 15.65 -10.35 1.84
C SER A 115 15.11 -11.45 0.92
N TYR A 116 14.32 -12.36 1.45
CA TYR A 116 13.65 -13.39 0.66
C TYR A 116 12.69 -12.79 -0.39
N ILE A 117 11.86 -11.81 0.00
CA ILE A 117 10.97 -11.11 -0.92
C ILE A 117 11.78 -10.40 -2.00
N TYR A 118 12.80 -9.63 -1.60
CA TYR A 118 13.63 -8.86 -2.53
C TYR A 118 14.36 -9.72 -3.57
N ASN A 119 14.67 -10.97 -3.24
CA ASN A 119 15.29 -11.90 -4.19
C ASN A 119 14.31 -12.48 -5.23
N LYS A 120 13.00 -12.37 -4.98
CA LYS A 120 11.95 -12.93 -5.85
C LYS A 120 11.17 -11.88 -6.64
N VAL A 121 11.28 -10.59 -6.28
CA VAL A 121 10.50 -9.54 -6.94
C VAL A 121 10.96 -9.27 -8.37
N SER A 122 10.01 -8.90 -9.19
CA SER A 122 10.16 -8.40 -10.55
C SER A 122 9.93 -6.88 -10.60
N PRO A 123 10.23 -6.20 -11.72
CA PRO A 123 9.91 -4.78 -11.88
C PRO A 123 8.43 -4.42 -11.72
N ARG A 124 7.53 -5.40 -11.89
CA ARG A 124 6.09 -5.21 -11.71
C ARG A 124 5.58 -5.56 -10.33
N SER A 125 6.44 -6.11 -9.48
CA SER A 125 6.08 -6.50 -8.11
C SER A 125 5.72 -5.29 -7.25
N VAL A 126 4.77 -5.50 -6.35
CA VAL A 126 4.33 -4.50 -5.37
C VAL A 126 4.33 -5.13 -3.98
N LEU A 127 5.03 -4.51 -3.04
CA LEU A 127 5.01 -4.87 -1.63
C LEU A 127 4.25 -3.79 -0.86
N VAL A 128 3.23 -4.19 -0.12
CA VAL A 128 2.48 -3.33 0.80
C VAL A 128 2.81 -3.75 2.22
N VAL A 129 3.40 -2.87 2.99
CA VAL A 129 3.69 -3.10 4.41
C VAL A 129 2.76 -2.25 5.27
N THR A 130 1.99 -2.89 6.15
CA THR A 130 1.04 -2.19 7.01
C THR A 130 1.68 -1.83 8.36
N GLY A 131 1.14 -0.83 9.06
CA GLY A 131 1.61 -0.46 10.40
C GLY A 131 2.91 0.35 10.45
N ILE A 132 3.35 0.95 9.34
CA ILE A 132 4.64 1.68 9.27
C ILE A 132 4.77 2.82 10.29
N SER A 133 3.66 3.41 10.73
CA SER A 133 3.65 4.45 11.76
C SER A 133 4.13 3.95 13.12
N LYS A 134 4.02 2.66 13.40
CA LYS A 134 4.45 2.04 14.65
C LYS A 134 5.93 1.65 14.64
N VAL A 135 6.44 1.28 13.47
CA VAL A 135 7.82 0.76 13.28
C VAL A 135 8.60 1.59 12.25
N ARG A 136 8.64 2.90 12.48
CA ARG A 136 9.26 3.88 11.58
C ARG A 136 10.71 3.59 11.22
N ARG A 137 11.48 3.02 12.15
CA ARG A 137 12.88 2.65 11.89
C ARG A 137 12.99 1.61 10.80
N LEU A 138 12.17 0.56 10.88
CA LEU A 138 12.18 -0.51 9.89
C LEU A 138 11.66 -0.03 8.52
N TRP A 139 10.63 0.85 8.53
CA TRP A 139 10.16 1.48 7.29
C TRP A 139 11.28 2.30 6.60
N ARG A 140 12.07 3.08 7.35
CA ARG A 140 13.21 3.81 6.79
C ARG A 140 14.26 2.87 6.19
N GLN A 141 14.57 1.75 6.83
CA GLN A 141 15.48 0.74 6.28
C GLN A 141 14.99 0.21 4.92
N ILE A 142 13.67 -0.03 4.78
CA ILE A 142 13.08 -0.44 3.50
C ILE A 142 13.22 0.67 2.45
N VAL A 143 12.95 1.91 2.82
CA VAL A 143 13.06 3.08 1.93
C VAL A 143 14.50 3.27 1.45
N ASP A 144 15.48 3.08 2.34
CA ASP A 144 16.89 3.31 2.04
C ASP A 144 17.56 2.11 1.31
N ASP A 145 16.96 0.92 1.34
CA ASP A 145 17.50 -0.28 0.70
C ASP A 145 17.61 -0.11 -0.83
N GLU A 146 18.77 -0.35 -1.40
CA GLU A 146 19.08 -0.18 -2.83
C GLU A 146 18.22 -1.09 -3.73
N ARG A 147 17.68 -2.17 -3.19
CA ARG A 147 16.81 -3.10 -3.93
C ARG A 147 15.40 -2.54 -4.16
N THR A 148 14.99 -1.53 -3.40
CA THR A 148 13.70 -0.85 -3.57
C THR A 148 13.80 0.29 -4.59
N GLY A 149 12.74 0.52 -5.35
CA GLY A 149 12.64 1.59 -6.35
C GLY A 149 11.82 2.78 -5.83
N ILE A 150 10.55 2.82 -6.19
CA ILE A 150 9.62 3.87 -5.76
C ILE A 150 8.93 3.46 -4.48
N THR A 151 8.90 4.33 -3.48
CA THR A 151 8.15 4.09 -2.25
C THR A 151 7.14 5.19 -1.98
N PHE A 152 5.98 4.80 -1.44
CA PHE A 152 4.94 5.73 -1.00
C PHE A 152 4.66 5.51 0.49
N ASP A 153 4.93 6.53 1.30
CA ASP A 153 4.59 6.57 2.73
C ASP A 153 3.18 7.13 2.90
N LEU A 154 2.22 6.28 3.23
CA LEU A 154 0.82 6.63 3.46
C LEU A 154 0.48 6.77 4.95
N TYR A 155 1.47 6.82 5.84
CA TYR A 155 1.36 6.82 7.30
C TYR A 155 0.90 5.49 7.89
N TYR A 156 -0.22 4.93 7.45
CA TYR A 156 -0.77 3.65 7.95
C TYR A 156 -0.09 2.45 7.28
N CYS A 157 0.34 2.64 6.06
CA CYS A 157 1.10 1.64 5.29
C CYS A 157 2.14 2.30 4.38
N GLY A 158 3.08 1.50 3.92
CA GLY A 158 4.00 1.84 2.85
C GLY A 158 3.76 0.95 1.65
N ILE A 159 3.91 1.51 0.45
CA ILE A 159 3.91 0.78 -0.81
C ILE A 159 5.31 0.85 -1.39
N VAL A 160 5.84 -0.29 -1.82
CA VAL A 160 7.16 -0.41 -2.45
C VAL A 160 7.01 -1.02 -3.83
N MET A 161 7.60 -0.37 -4.82
CA MET A 161 7.70 -0.84 -6.20
C MET A 161 9.16 -1.09 -6.56
N PHE A 162 9.43 -2.06 -7.43
CA PHE A 162 10.77 -2.59 -7.67
C PHE A 162 11.31 -2.31 -9.08
N ASP A 163 10.70 -1.39 -9.82
CA ASP A 163 11.17 -1.02 -11.15
C ASP A 163 12.49 -0.24 -11.09
N LYS A 164 13.59 -0.95 -11.31
CA LYS A 164 14.95 -0.41 -11.30
C LYS A 164 15.31 0.43 -12.55
N LYS A 165 14.48 0.44 -13.59
CA LYS A 165 14.67 1.33 -14.74
C LYS A 165 14.36 2.78 -14.40
N ARG A 166 13.69 3.01 -13.27
CA ARG A 166 13.29 4.31 -12.78
C ARG A 166 14.24 4.76 -11.68
N HIS A 167 14.48 6.06 -11.60
CA HIS A 167 15.23 6.63 -10.49
C HIS A 167 14.49 6.38 -9.18
N LYS A 168 15.23 5.93 -8.17
CA LYS A 168 14.69 5.75 -6.81
C LYS A 168 14.06 7.04 -6.31
N ARG A 169 12.82 6.96 -5.81
CA ARG A 169 12.06 8.08 -5.27
C ARG A 169 11.24 7.65 -4.07
N ASN A 170 11.18 8.52 -3.09
CA ASN A 170 10.40 8.31 -1.88
C ASN A 170 9.36 9.42 -1.78
N TYR A 171 8.09 9.06 -1.76
CA TYR A 171 6.98 9.99 -1.70
C TYR A 171 6.24 9.87 -0.37
N ILE A 172 5.99 10.99 0.28
CA ILE A 172 5.00 11.09 1.34
C ILE A 172 3.67 11.42 0.66
N VAL A 173 2.62 10.67 0.99
CA VAL A 173 1.29 10.87 0.40
C VAL A 173 0.28 11.00 1.52
N ASN A 174 -0.58 12.00 1.44
CA ASN A 174 -1.74 12.12 2.29
C ASN A 174 -2.81 11.13 1.82
N PHE A 175 -3.15 10.21 2.71
CA PHE A 175 -4.03 9.09 2.40
C PHE A 175 -5.20 9.01 3.36
#